data_031beea62e68c694901474d61480b4e7
#
_entry.id   031beea62e68c694901474d61480b4e7
#
_cell.length_a   1.000
_cell.length_b   1.000
_cell.length_c   1.000
_cell.angle_alpha   90.00
_cell.angle_beta   90.00
_cell.angle_gamma   90.00
#
_symmetry.space_group_name_H-M   'P 1'
#
loop_
_entity.id
_entity.type
_entity.pdbx_description
1 polymer ?
#
loop_
_entity_poly.entity_id
_entity_poly.type
_entity_poly.pdbx_seq_one_letter_code
_entity_poly.pdbx_strand_id
1 'polypeptide(L)'
;MAKKIGNWNPARVLTALGRIGYDPVEAILDIVDNSVSAGANRIAIDLGLRNSPGTATAGAGTHATIEHIAITDNGSGMGEAALENALTLGSSPEHYADGSLSKFGMGLKSASSSLGTKLEIVPCDGSSSTLKAVLDQKEIVETGEYSYDLDEASAEDIEALYSDGECGTGTLIRVSDIYSNMPKPTNILEGLEKKIGVTYFPYLKDKTMGGQGLTIEVDKKPILPIDPLFTAEIPDDESGNLDEHDWDGLSVKWIVKDQTIQLDPEGRYSAGLAISQLPHPPSIGDSGLTSAQQCRKKYLIAAGN
;
A
#
# COMPACT_ATOMS: atom_id res chain seq x y z
N MET A 1 -29.54 -22.19 -32.48
CA MET A 1 -28.28 -22.40 -31.75
C MET A 1 -28.61 -22.61 -30.28
N ALA A 2 -28.11 -23.68 -29.65
CA ALA A 2 -28.30 -23.91 -28.21
C ALA A 2 -27.28 -23.07 -27.42
N LYS A 3 -27.76 -22.22 -26.50
CA LYS A 3 -26.93 -21.43 -25.59
C LYS A 3 -26.40 -22.37 -24.50
N LYS A 4 -25.09 -22.47 -24.32
CA LYS A 4 -24.48 -23.25 -23.24
C LYS A 4 -23.91 -22.29 -22.19
N ILE A 5 -24.15 -22.60 -20.92
CA ILE A 5 -23.56 -21.89 -19.78
C ILE A 5 -22.15 -22.45 -19.59
N GLY A 6 -21.13 -21.61 -19.59
CA GLY A 6 -19.76 -22.00 -19.29
C GLY A 6 -19.57 -22.24 -17.79
N ASN A 7 -18.85 -23.31 -17.44
CA ASN A 7 -18.43 -23.55 -16.07
C ASN A 7 -17.10 -22.81 -15.81
N TRP A 8 -16.93 -22.27 -14.61
CA TRP A 8 -15.69 -21.67 -14.13
C TRP A 8 -15.24 -22.38 -12.85
N ASN A 9 -13.94 -22.35 -12.59
CA ASN A 9 -13.35 -22.93 -11.39
C ASN A 9 -12.86 -21.80 -10.50
N PRO A 10 -13.51 -21.53 -9.36
CA PRO A 10 -13.19 -20.39 -8.50
C PRO A 10 -11.77 -20.47 -7.93
N ALA A 11 -11.30 -21.65 -7.56
CA ALA A 11 -9.95 -21.85 -7.05
C ALA A 11 -8.87 -21.43 -8.06
N ARG A 12 -9.08 -21.80 -9.35
CA ARG A 12 -8.16 -21.40 -10.42
C ARG A 12 -8.18 -19.91 -10.70
N VAL A 13 -9.36 -19.29 -10.61
CA VAL A 13 -9.49 -17.84 -10.79
C VAL A 13 -8.74 -17.11 -9.68
N LEU A 14 -8.94 -17.45 -8.39
CA LEU A 14 -8.22 -16.84 -7.27
C LEU A 14 -6.70 -17.07 -7.39
N THR A 15 -6.28 -18.29 -7.73
CA THR A 15 -4.86 -18.58 -7.96
C THR A 15 -4.28 -17.74 -9.11
N ALA A 16 -5.03 -17.53 -10.17
CA ALA A 16 -4.60 -16.69 -11.29
C ALA A 16 -4.51 -15.22 -10.88
N LEU A 17 -5.47 -14.72 -10.12
CA LEU A 17 -5.45 -13.36 -9.55
C LEU A 17 -4.23 -13.12 -8.68
N GLY A 18 -3.89 -14.05 -7.77
CA GLY A 18 -2.70 -13.97 -6.94
C GLY A 18 -1.38 -14.04 -7.73
N ARG A 19 -1.41 -14.50 -8.98
CA ARG A 19 -0.23 -14.61 -9.87
C ARG A 19 -0.11 -13.50 -10.91
N ILE A 20 -0.93 -12.46 -10.86
CA ILE A 20 -0.87 -11.32 -11.80
C ILE A 20 0.45 -10.52 -11.66
N GLY A 21 1.34 -10.92 -10.77
CA GLY A 21 2.70 -10.36 -10.69
C GLY A 21 2.82 -9.21 -9.71
N TYR A 22 1.98 -9.15 -8.69
CA TYR A 22 2.17 -8.21 -7.60
C TYR A 22 3.51 -8.45 -6.91
N ASP A 23 4.29 -7.39 -6.78
CA ASP A 23 5.32 -7.31 -5.75
C ASP A 23 4.61 -7.24 -4.38
N PRO A 24 5.08 -7.94 -3.34
CA PRO A 24 4.43 -7.95 -2.04
C PRO A 24 4.21 -6.56 -1.44
N VAL A 25 5.14 -5.63 -1.66
CA VAL A 25 4.98 -4.24 -1.20
C VAL A 25 3.84 -3.56 -1.95
N GLU A 26 3.70 -3.78 -3.25
CA GLU A 26 2.60 -3.24 -4.05
C GLU A 26 1.25 -3.82 -3.65
N ALA A 27 1.20 -5.11 -3.34
CA ALA A 27 0.00 -5.75 -2.82
C ALA A 27 -0.45 -5.13 -1.47
N ILE A 28 0.49 -4.88 -0.57
CA ILE A 28 0.19 -4.19 0.70
C ILE A 28 -0.31 -2.77 0.45
N LEU A 29 0.31 -2.03 -0.47
CA LEU A 29 -0.13 -0.67 -0.84
C LEU A 29 -1.54 -0.65 -1.42
N ASP A 30 -1.91 -1.63 -2.24
CA ASP A 30 -3.28 -1.75 -2.81
C ASP A 30 -4.34 -1.94 -1.70
N ILE A 31 -3.97 -2.63 -0.60
CA ILE A 31 -4.85 -2.73 0.57
C ILE A 31 -4.88 -1.40 1.34
N VAL A 32 -3.74 -0.72 1.50
CA VAL A 32 -3.65 0.61 2.15
C VAL A 32 -4.49 1.66 1.39
N ASP A 33 -4.54 1.60 0.05
CA ASP A 33 -5.37 2.48 -0.76
C ASP A 33 -6.86 2.38 -0.42
N ASN A 34 -7.34 1.19 -0.03
CA ASN A 34 -8.71 1.03 0.45
C ASN A 34 -8.93 1.77 1.77
N SER A 35 -7.97 1.72 2.70
CA SER A 35 -8.03 2.44 3.97
C SER A 35 -8.03 3.97 3.76
N VAL A 36 -7.18 4.47 2.85
CA VAL A 36 -7.18 5.90 2.47
C VAL A 36 -8.52 6.29 1.84
N SER A 37 -9.07 5.47 0.96
CA SER A 37 -10.37 5.68 0.31
C SER A 37 -11.53 5.66 1.32
N ALA A 38 -11.41 4.90 2.41
CA ALA A 38 -12.36 4.90 3.52
C ALA A 38 -12.23 6.12 4.46
N GLY A 39 -11.34 7.08 4.11
CA GLY A 39 -11.15 8.30 4.88
C GLY A 39 -10.35 8.11 6.17
N ALA A 40 -9.58 7.03 6.28
CA ALA A 40 -8.71 6.82 7.42
C ALA A 40 -7.68 7.96 7.56
N ASN A 41 -7.42 8.37 8.79
CA ASN A 41 -6.31 9.26 9.10
C ASN A 41 -5.19 8.55 9.87
N ARG A 42 -5.40 7.28 10.21
CA ARG A 42 -4.41 6.41 10.82
C ARG A 42 -4.51 5.01 10.23
N ILE A 43 -3.36 4.48 9.81
CA ILE A 43 -3.22 3.14 9.25
C ILE A 43 -2.01 2.48 9.91
N ALA A 44 -2.20 1.30 10.48
CA ALA A 44 -1.14 0.49 11.06
C ALA A 44 -0.95 -0.80 10.24
N ILE A 45 0.29 -1.08 9.86
CA ILE A 45 0.69 -2.29 9.16
C ILE A 45 1.55 -3.10 10.12
N ASP A 46 1.16 -4.34 10.41
CA ASP A 46 1.91 -5.27 11.24
C ASP A 46 2.38 -6.47 10.40
N LEU A 47 3.68 -6.69 10.41
CA LEU A 47 4.28 -7.88 9.82
C LEU A 47 4.51 -8.89 10.93
N GLY A 48 3.51 -9.71 11.22
CA GLY A 48 3.59 -10.76 12.26
C GLY A 48 4.77 -11.70 12.01
N LEU A 49 5.86 -11.51 12.75
CA LEU A 49 7.11 -12.24 12.54
C LEU A 49 7.17 -13.49 13.40
N ARG A 50 7.45 -14.62 12.76
CA ARG A 50 7.79 -15.87 13.43
C ARG A 50 9.29 -16.10 13.40
N ASN A 51 9.88 -16.24 14.57
CA ASN A 51 11.27 -16.66 14.71
C ASN A 51 11.34 -18.19 14.67
N SER A 52 11.83 -18.75 13.58
CA SER A 52 12.13 -20.18 13.51
C SER A 52 13.54 -20.42 14.07
N PRO A 53 13.73 -21.37 15.03
CA PRO A 53 15.07 -21.75 15.44
C PRO A 53 15.79 -22.33 14.22
N GLY A 54 16.91 -21.70 13.82
CA GLY A 54 17.75 -22.20 12.74
C GLY A 54 18.20 -23.63 13.04
N THR A 55 18.09 -24.51 12.05
CA THR A 55 18.73 -25.82 12.10
C THR A 55 20.22 -25.61 12.32
N ALA A 56 20.74 -26.22 13.42
CA ALA A 56 22.10 -26.04 13.93
C ALA A 56 23.17 -26.53 12.93
N THR A 57 23.44 -25.70 11.93
CA THR A 57 24.71 -25.71 11.23
C THR A 57 25.42 -24.43 11.65
N ALA A 58 26.63 -24.52 12.14
CA ALA A 58 27.38 -23.42 12.75
C ALA A 58 27.33 -22.15 11.88
N GLY A 59 26.71 -21.07 12.40
CA GLY A 59 26.57 -19.79 11.72
C GLY A 59 25.14 -19.41 11.29
N ALA A 60 24.13 -20.25 11.48
CA ALA A 60 22.74 -19.93 11.12
C ALA A 60 22.12 -19.02 12.20
N GLY A 61 22.03 -17.73 11.88
CA GLY A 61 21.18 -16.78 12.62
C GLY A 61 19.71 -17.20 12.53
N THR A 62 18.90 -16.81 13.51
CA THR A 62 17.44 -16.96 13.50
C THR A 62 16.88 -16.35 12.23
N HIS A 63 16.22 -17.16 11.41
CA HIS A 63 15.52 -16.67 10.22
C HIS A 63 14.10 -16.28 10.62
N ALA A 64 13.83 -14.99 10.65
CA ALA A 64 12.48 -14.48 10.81
C ALA A 64 11.71 -14.69 9.48
N THR A 65 10.50 -15.24 9.57
CA THR A 65 9.55 -15.37 8.46
C THR A 65 8.28 -14.64 8.82
N ILE A 66 7.56 -14.14 7.81
CA ILE A 66 6.26 -13.51 8.02
C ILE A 66 5.22 -14.60 8.17
N GLU A 67 4.46 -14.58 9.25
CA GLU A 67 3.36 -15.50 9.53
C GLU A 67 2.02 -14.93 9.08
N HIS A 68 1.83 -13.62 9.25
CA HIS A 68 0.69 -12.87 8.75
C HIS A 68 1.07 -11.43 8.43
N ILE A 69 0.23 -10.77 7.65
CA ILE A 69 0.29 -9.33 7.40
C ILE A 69 -1.07 -8.77 7.83
N ALA A 70 -1.08 -7.86 8.78
CA ALA A 70 -2.28 -7.20 9.26
C ALA A 70 -2.24 -5.71 8.93
N ILE A 71 -3.35 -5.17 8.44
CA ILE A 71 -3.52 -3.75 8.15
C ILE A 71 -4.77 -3.31 8.88
N THR A 72 -4.60 -2.36 9.78
CA THR A 72 -5.68 -1.80 10.60
C THR A 72 -5.82 -0.32 10.29
N ASP A 73 -7.04 0.14 10.10
CA ASP A 73 -7.33 1.55 9.85
C ASP A 73 -8.49 2.05 10.73
N ASN A 74 -8.60 3.35 10.86
CA ASN A 74 -9.69 4.04 11.53
C ASN A 74 -10.63 4.77 10.54
N GLY A 75 -10.80 4.21 9.36
CA GLY A 75 -11.73 4.72 8.34
C GLY A 75 -13.20 4.50 8.69
N SER A 76 -14.08 4.63 7.69
CA SER A 76 -15.53 4.48 7.90
C SER A 76 -15.98 3.07 8.30
N GLY A 77 -15.13 2.05 8.14
CA GLY A 77 -15.53 0.65 8.27
C GLY A 77 -16.53 0.21 7.20
N MET A 78 -17.14 -0.94 7.41
CA MET A 78 -18.14 -1.51 6.50
C MET A 78 -19.25 -2.18 7.31
N GLY A 79 -20.51 -1.93 6.95
CA GLY A 79 -21.63 -2.77 7.38
C GLY A 79 -21.70 -4.07 6.58
N GLU A 80 -22.57 -5.00 6.98
CA GLU A 80 -22.69 -6.35 6.42
C GLU A 80 -22.77 -6.35 4.87
N ALA A 81 -23.68 -5.58 4.29
CA ALA A 81 -23.86 -5.53 2.84
C ALA A 81 -22.59 -5.03 2.10
N ALA A 82 -21.84 -4.10 2.67
CA ALA A 82 -20.58 -3.62 2.10
C ALA A 82 -19.47 -4.67 2.21
N LEU A 83 -19.44 -5.42 3.32
CA LEU A 83 -18.52 -6.53 3.54
C LEU A 83 -18.78 -7.68 2.54
N GLU A 84 -20.03 -8.08 2.34
CA GLU A 84 -20.40 -9.08 1.32
C GLU A 84 -20.01 -8.63 -0.08
N ASN A 85 -20.23 -7.35 -0.40
CA ASN A 85 -19.81 -6.78 -1.69
C ASN A 85 -18.27 -6.78 -1.84
N ALA A 86 -17.53 -6.48 -0.78
CA ALA A 86 -16.07 -6.53 -0.78
C ALA A 86 -15.53 -7.94 -1.08
N LEU A 87 -16.27 -9.00 -0.70
CA LEU A 87 -15.91 -10.39 -0.98
C LEU A 87 -16.46 -10.91 -2.33
N THR A 88 -17.45 -10.25 -2.93
CA THR A 88 -18.00 -10.64 -4.22
C THR A 88 -16.95 -10.48 -5.33
N LEU A 89 -16.74 -11.52 -6.15
CA LEU A 89 -15.87 -11.44 -7.32
C LEU A 89 -16.58 -10.69 -8.46
N GLY A 90 -16.00 -9.54 -8.87
CA GLY A 90 -16.57 -8.76 -9.97
C GLY A 90 -17.84 -8.03 -9.57
N SER A 91 -17.84 -7.37 -8.43
CA SER A 91 -18.97 -6.53 -7.99
C SER A 91 -19.32 -5.44 -8.99
N SER A 92 -20.60 -5.08 -9.06
CA SER A 92 -21.14 -4.13 -10.03
C SER A 92 -20.57 -2.72 -9.82
N PRO A 93 -20.28 -1.95 -10.91
CA PRO A 93 -19.79 -0.58 -10.81
C PRO A 93 -20.70 0.37 -10.03
N GLU A 94 -21.99 0.03 -9.93
CA GLU A 94 -23.02 0.81 -9.23
C GLU A 94 -22.77 0.92 -7.71
N HIS A 95 -21.91 0.06 -7.16
CA HIS A 95 -21.58 0.05 -5.74
C HIS A 95 -20.36 0.91 -5.38
N TYR A 96 -19.76 1.58 -6.35
CA TYR A 96 -18.58 2.42 -6.13
C TYR A 96 -18.93 3.89 -6.33
N ALA A 97 -18.51 4.73 -5.37
CA ALA A 97 -18.66 6.17 -5.48
C ALA A 97 -17.84 6.71 -6.67
N ASP A 98 -18.32 7.76 -7.31
CA ASP A 98 -17.58 8.47 -8.34
C ASP A 98 -16.22 8.92 -7.77
N GLY A 99 -15.14 8.54 -8.43
CA GLY A 99 -13.76 8.81 -7.97
C GLY A 99 -13.12 7.72 -7.11
N SER A 100 -13.81 6.60 -6.81
CA SER A 100 -13.21 5.45 -6.13
C SER A 100 -12.04 4.87 -6.93
N LEU A 101 -10.92 4.60 -6.24
CA LEU A 101 -9.76 3.91 -6.83
C LEU A 101 -10.09 2.45 -7.19
N SER A 102 -11.07 1.85 -6.53
CA SER A 102 -11.51 0.46 -6.78
C SER A 102 -12.63 0.42 -7.82
N LYS A 103 -12.29 0.21 -9.08
CA LYS A 103 -13.27 0.18 -10.19
C LYS A 103 -13.89 -1.19 -10.49
N PHE A 104 -13.28 -2.28 -10.04
CA PHE A 104 -13.64 -3.63 -10.45
C PHE A 104 -13.97 -4.58 -9.28
N GLY A 105 -13.87 -4.14 -8.03
CA GLY A 105 -14.08 -4.96 -6.84
C GLY A 105 -13.13 -6.17 -6.73
N MET A 106 -11.97 -6.09 -7.37
CA MET A 106 -11.01 -7.18 -7.44
C MET A 106 -9.72 -6.90 -6.67
N GLY A 107 -9.38 -5.63 -6.41
CA GLY A 107 -8.11 -5.21 -5.82
C GLY A 107 -7.78 -5.93 -4.52
N LEU A 108 -8.65 -5.85 -3.52
CA LEU A 108 -8.44 -6.52 -2.23
C LEU A 108 -8.19 -8.03 -2.38
N LYS A 109 -8.99 -8.71 -3.22
CA LYS A 109 -8.88 -10.16 -3.43
C LYS A 109 -7.62 -10.55 -4.19
N SER A 110 -7.22 -9.78 -5.21
CA SER A 110 -5.98 -10.03 -5.95
C SER A 110 -4.76 -9.72 -5.09
N ALA A 111 -4.74 -8.61 -4.38
CA ALA A 111 -3.66 -8.24 -3.48
C ALA A 111 -3.47 -9.27 -2.36
N SER A 112 -4.54 -9.60 -1.63
CA SER A 112 -4.48 -10.60 -0.56
C SER A 112 -4.06 -11.98 -1.08
N SER A 113 -4.61 -12.42 -2.23
CA SER A 113 -4.25 -13.70 -2.86
C SER A 113 -2.81 -13.76 -3.37
N SER A 114 -2.13 -12.63 -3.55
CA SER A 114 -0.72 -12.61 -3.91
C SER A 114 0.20 -12.75 -2.71
N LEU A 115 -0.29 -12.45 -1.50
CA LEU A 115 0.46 -12.52 -0.24
C LEU A 115 0.30 -13.87 0.46
N GLY A 116 -0.93 -14.39 0.51
CA GLY A 116 -1.23 -15.61 1.23
C GLY A 116 -2.53 -16.26 0.78
N THR A 117 -2.94 -17.36 1.43
CA THR A 117 -4.13 -18.11 1.03
C THR A 117 -5.35 -17.85 1.90
N LYS A 118 -5.22 -17.15 3.02
CA LYS A 118 -6.32 -16.85 3.92
C LYS A 118 -6.44 -15.35 4.15
N LEU A 119 -7.62 -14.80 3.85
CA LEU A 119 -7.98 -13.40 4.05
C LEU A 119 -9.05 -13.33 5.16
N GLU A 120 -8.81 -12.51 6.17
CA GLU A 120 -9.76 -12.18 7.22
C GLU A 120 -10.04 -10.67 7.15
N ILE A 121 -11.31 -10.30 7.28
CA ILE A 121 -11.77 -8.91 7.30
C ILE A 121 -12.65 -8.71 8.51
N VAL A 122 -12.29 -7.75 9.36
CA VAL A 122 -13.06 -7.38 10.55
C VAL A 122 -13.36 -5.88 10.46
N PRO A 123 -14.49 -5.49 9.87
CA PRO A 123 -14.89 -4.09 9.77
C PRO A 123 -15.77 -3.69 10.95
N CYS A 124 -15.70 -2.44 11.35
CA CYS A 124 -16.64 -1.81 12.27
C CYS A 124 -17.10 -0.46 11.70
N ASP A 125 -18.40 -0.32 11.50
CA ASP A 125 -19.05 0.91 11.04
C ASP A 125 -19.66 1.73 12.18
N GLY A 126 -19.34 1.38 13.44
CA GLY A 126 -19.93 1.98 14.63
C GLY A 126 -21.26 1.33 15.07
N SER A 127 -21.71 0.30 14.38
CA SER A 127 -22.87 -0.49 14.81
C SER A 127 -22.57 -1.36 16.04
N SER A 128 -23.61 -1.91 16.67
CA SER A 128 -23.48 -2.66 17.91
C SER A 128 -22.87 -4.06 17.76
N SER A 129 -22.77 -4.58 16.54
CA SER A 129 -22.14 -5.88 16.27
C SER A 129 -21.05 -5.72 15.20
N THR A 130 -19.88 -6.26 15.49
CA THR A 130 -18.76 -6.31 14.57
C THR A 130 -18.70 -7.70 13.95
N LEU A 131 -18.74 -7.77 12.63
CA LEU A 131 -18.68 -9.01 11.88
C LEU A 131 -17.22 -9.34 11.51
N LYS A 132 -16.95 -10.62 11.30
CA LYS A 132 -15.72 -11.14 10.74
C LYS A 132 -16.03 -11.99 9.53
N ALA A 133 -15.40 -11.69 8.41
CA ALA A 133 -15.44 -12.54 7.23
C ALA A 133 -14.10 -13.22 7.00
N VAL A 134 -14.15 -14.49 6.61
CA VAL A 134 -12.97 -15.31 6.35
C VAL A 134 -13.09 -15.96 4.97
N LEU A 135 -12.15 -15.65 4.08
CA LEU A 135 -12.02 -16.27 2.76
C LEU A 135 -10.78 -17.17 2.77
N ASP A 136 -10.98 -18.49 2.80
CA ASP A 136 -9.92 -19.48 2.77
C ASP A 136 -9.83 -20.15 1.40
N GLN A 137 -8.75 -19.90 0.67
CA GLN A 137 -8.54 -20.47 -0.65
C GLN A 137 -8.34 -21.99 -0.62
N LYS A 138 -7.87 -22.56 0.49
CA LYS A 138 -7.69 -24.00 0.64
C LYS A 138 -9.06 -24.69 0.66
N GLU A 139 -10.02 -24.12 1.39
CA GLU A 139 -11.38 -24.61 1.42
C GLU A 139 -12.06 -24.52 0.06
N ILE A 140 -11.88 -23.39 -0.65
CA ILE A 140 -12.40 -23.21 -2.02
C ILE A 140 -11.79 -24.24 -2.99
N VAL A 141 -10.53 -24.63 -2.79
CA VAL A 141 -9.88 -25.70 -3.58
C VAL A 141 -10.50 -27.07 -3.27
N GLU A 142 -10.78 -27.36 -2.01
CA GLU A 142 -11.35 -28.63 -1.55
C GLU A 142 -12.81 -28.80 -1.98
N THR A 143 -13.60 -27.76 -1.81
CA THR A 143 -15.05 -27.80 -2.14
C THR A 143 -15.35 -27.56 -3.62
N GLY A 144 -14.49 -26.78 -4.29
CA GLY A 144 -14.72 -26.32 -5.65
C GLY A 144 -15.77 -25.19 -5.75
N GLU A 145 -16.24 -24.69 -4.63
CA GLU A 145 -17.23 -23.61 -4.50
C GLU A 145 -16.58 -22.33 -3.98
N TYR A 146 -16.99 -21.17 -4.49
CA TYR A 146 -16.59 -19.88 -3.95
C TYR A 146 -17.45 -19.57 -2.74
N SER A 147 -16.89 -19.73 -1.57
CA SER A 147 -17.54 -19.50 -0.28
C SER A 147 -16.61 -18.73 0.66
N TYR A 148 -17.19 -18.09 1.65
CA TYR A 148 -16.51 -17.47 2.77
C TYR A 148 -17.36 -17.64 4.03
N ASP A 149 -16.71 -17.69 5.18
CA ASP A 149 -17.40 -17.69 6.47
C ASP A 149 -17.72 -16.26 6.89
N LEU A 150 -18.88 -16.08 7.51
CA LEU A 150 -19.31 -14.80 8.10
C LEU A 150 -19.85 -15.09 9.51
N ASP A 151 -19.13 -14.58 10.51
CA ASP A 151 -19.45 -14.76 11.94
C ASP A 151 -19.33 -13.44 12.70
N GLU A 152 -19.68 -13.44 13.97
CA GLU A 152 -19.34 -12.34 14.88
C GLU A 152 -17.83 -12.33 15.14
N ALA A 153 -17.23 -11.13 15.18
CA ALA A 153 -15.84 -10.96 15.51
C ALA A 153 -15.54 -11.38 16.96
N SER A 154 -14.43 -12.06 17.17
CA SER A 154 -13.97 -12.45 18.49
C SER A 154 -13.50 -11.23 19.31
N ALA A 155 -13.38 -11.38 20.63
CA ALA A 155 -12.82 -10.34 21.49
C ALA A 155 -11.39 -9.97 21.08
N GLU A 156 -10.60 -10.95 20.60
CA GLU A 156 -9.23 -10.74 20.11
C GLU A 156 -9.22 -9.93 18.80
N ASP A 157 -10.17 -10.19 17.89
CA ASP A 157 -10.31 -9.43 16.65
C ASP A 157 -10.68 -7.96 16.93
N ILE A 158 -11.57 -7.76 17.89
CA ILE A 158 -11.99 -6.43 18.35
C ILE A 158 -10.84 -5.70 19.04
N GLU A 159 -10.08 -6.37 19.90
CA GLU A 159 -8.89 -5.79 20.53
C GLU A 159 -7.82 -5.42 19.48
N ALA A 160 -7.62 -6.27 18.48
CA ALA A 160 -6.69 -5.97 17.37
C ALA A 160 -7.15 -4.79 16.52
N LEU A 161 -8.46 -4.64 16.27
CA LEU A 161 -9.03 -3.50 15.56
C LEU A 161 -8.85 -2.19 16.35
N TYR A 162 -8.99 -2.24 17.67
CA TYR A 162 -8.92 -1.07 18.57
C TYR A 162 -7.64 -1.05 19.39
N SER A 163 -6.53 -1.56 18.88
CA SER A 163 -5.24 -1.67 19.60
C SER A 163 -4.76 -0.36 20.23
N ASP A 164 -5.36 0.76 19.84
CA ASP A 164 -5.04 2.11 20.32
C ASP A 164 -6.08 2.70 21.31
N GLY A 165 -7.04 1.90 21.72
CA GLY A 165 -8.00 2.28 22.78
C GLY A 165 -9.15 3.18 22.35
N GLU A 166 -9.26 3.56 21.08
CA GLU A 166 -10.40 4.31 20.56
C GLU A 166 -11.43 3.36 19.93
N CYS A 167 -12.54 3.14 20.61
CA CYS A 167 -13.72 2.52 20.02
C CYS A 167 -14.36 3.46 19.01
N GLY A 168 -14.29 3.12 17.73
CA GLY A 168 -14.82 3.95 16.66
C GLY A 168 -15.21 3.10 15.45
N THR A 169 -15.00 3.67 14.29
CA THR A 169 -15.10 2.97 13.01
C THR A 169 -13.73 2.56 12.52
N GLY A 170 -13.65 1.56 11.66
CA GLY A 170 -12.38 1.12 11.06
C GLY A 170 -12.47 -0.25 10.44
N THR A 171 -11.34 -0.73 9.94
CA THR A 171 -11.23 -2.07 9.35
C THR A 171 -9.90 -2.71 9.70
N LEU A 172 -9.94 -3.98 10.12
CA LEU A 172 -8.77 -4.85 10.19
C LEU A 172 -8.83 -5.82 9.01
N ILE A 173 -7.77 -5.83 8.21
CA ILE A 173 -7.53 -6.82 7.16
C ILE A 173 -6.32 -7.63 7.56
N ARG A 174 -6.46 -8.95 7.64
CA ARG A 174 -5.35 -9.87 7.93
C ARG A 174 -5.22 -10.89 6.82
N VAL A 175 -4.00 -11.02 6.29
CA VAL A 175 -3.64 -12.08 5.36
C VAL A 175 -2.71 -13.04 6.08
N SER A 176 -3.07 -14.31 6.13
CA SER A 176 -2.29 -15.38 6.75
C SER A 176 -2.05 -16.53 5.78
N ASP A 177 -1.40 -17.60 6.25
CA ASP A 177 -0.90 -18.67 5.38
C ASP A 177 -0.05 -18.09 4.23
N ILE A 178 0.90 -17.25 4.63
CA ILE A 178 1.80 -16.50 3.73
C ILE A 178 2.62 -17.45 2.86
N TYR A 179 2.78 -17.12 1.58
CA TYR A 179 3.54 -17.94 0.64
C TYR A 179 5.02 -18.05 1.02
N SER A 180 5.58 -19.26 0.89
CA SER A 180 6.97 -19.55 1.28
C SER A 180 8.05 -18.84 0.45
N ASN A 181 7.70 -18.31 -0.72
CA ASN A 181 8.58 -17.54 -1.60
C ASN A 181 8.56 -16.04 -1.32
N MET A 182 7.96 -15.61 -0.21
CA MET A 182 7.95 -14.21 0.20
C MET A 182 9.38 -13.68 0.40
N PRO A 183 9.69 -12.45 -0.01
CA PRO A 183 10.97 -11.81 0.29
C PRO A 183 11.23 -11.76 1.80
N LYS A 184 12.48 -11.55 2.19
CA LYS A 184 12.85 -11.38 3.59
C LYS A 184 12.07 -10.21 4.21
N PRO A 185 11.65 -10.33 5.49
CA PRO A 185 10.92 -9.25 6.17
C PRO A 185 11.62 -7.88 6.07
N THR A 186 12.95 -7.86 6.19
CA THR A 186 13.74 -6.62 6.06
C THR A 186 13.60 -5.95 4.70
N ASN A 187 13.50 -6.74 3.62
CA ASN A 187 13.34 -6.18 2.26
C ASN A 187 11.93 -5.60 2.08
N ILE A 188 10.93 -6.26 2.67
CA ILE A 188 9.55 -5.75 2.65
C ILE A 188 9.45 -4.46 3.45
N LEU A 189 10.02 -4.41 4.66
CA LEU A 189 10.07 -3.20 5.49
C LEU A 189 10.73 -2.03 4.76
N GLU A 190 11.93 -2.23 4.20
CA GLU A 190 12.62 -1.20 3.41
C GLU A 190 11.81 -0.74 2.19
N GLY A 191 11.12 -1.66 1.54
CA GLY A 191 10.24 -1.38 0.42
C GLY A 191 9.03 -0.54 0.83
N LEU A 192 8.37 -0.92 1.93
CA LEU A 192 7.23 -0.19 2.48
C LEU A 192 7.63 1.23 2.91
N GLU A 193 8.71 1.40 3.68
CA GLU A 193 9.19 2.71 4.11
C GLU A 193 9.34 3.67 2.93
N LYS A 194 9.99 3.21 1.86
CA LYS A 194 10.22 4.04 0.67
C LYS A 194 8.95 4.31 -0.12
N LYS A 195 8.21 3.25 -0.47
CA LYS A 195 7.05 3.41 -1.34
C LYS A 195 5.94 4.17 -0.66
N ILE A 196 5.65 3.89 0.61
CA ILE A 196 4.65 4.65 1.39
C ILE A 196 5.06 6.11 1.50
N GLY A 197 6.32 6.37 1.89
CA GLY A 197 6.83 7.73 2.05
C GLY A 197 6.68 8.59 0.81
N VAL A 198 6.89 8.01 -0.39
CA VAL A 198 6.76 8.71 -1.67
C VAL A 198 5.30 8.76 -2.13
N THR A 199 4.61 7.61 -2.15
CA THR A 199 3.25 7.50 -2.71
C THR A 199 2.25 8.34 -1.93
N TYR A 200 2.34 8.28 -0.60
CA TYR A 200 1.43 9.02 0.28
C TYR A 200 2.01 10.33 0.79
N PHE A 201 3.09 10.84 0.19
CA PHE A 201 3.71 12.09 0.57
C PHE A 201 2.72 13.25 0.79
N PRO A 202 1.74 13.53 -0.13
CA PRO A 202 0.78 14.61 0.09
C PRO A 202 -0.13 14.40 1.29
N TYR A 203 -0.39 13.13 1.66
CA TYR A 203 -1.28 12.76 2.76
C TYR A 203 -0.53 12.73 4.10
N LEU A 204 0.74 12.28 4.09
CA LEU A 204 1.59 12.15 5.28
C LEU A 204 2.10 13.49 5.81
N LYS A 205 2.12 14.52 4.96
CA LYS A 205 2.48 15.88 5.40
C LYS A 205 1.55 16.35 6.50
N ASP A 206 2.13 17.05 7.47
CA ASP A 206 1.37 17.76 8.49
C ASP A 206 0.38 18.74 7.84
N LYS A 207 -0.79 18.89 8.43
CA LYS A 207 -1.83 19.85 7.98
C LYS A 207 -1.32 21.28 7.88
N THR A 208 -0.37 21.67 8.72
CA THR A 208 0.28 22.99 8.69
C THR A 208 1.15 23.19 7.45
N MET A 209 1.59 22.08 6.82
CA MET A 209 2.35 22.07 5.57
C MET A 209 1.49 21.76 4.35
N GLY A 210 0.16 21.87 4.47
CA GLY A 210 -0.78 21.59 3.39
C GLY A 210 -1.05 20.10 3.14
N GLY A 211 -0.65 19.22 4.05
CA GLY A 211 -0.99 17.80 4.00
C GLY A 211 -2.33 17.49 4.64
N GLN A 212 -2.76 16.23 4.58
CA GLN A 212 -4.01 15.76 5.18
C GLN A 212 -3.84 15.25 6.61
N GLY A 213 -2.58 15.08 7.09
CA GLY A 213 -2.27 14.58 8.42
C GLY A 213 -2.57 13.11 8.60
N LEU A 214 -2.43 12.31 7.52
CA LEU A 214 -2.46 10.86 7.58
C LEU A 214 -1.23 10.35 8.30
N THR A 215 -1.40 9.39 9.20
CA THR A 215 -0.31 8.65 9.84
C THR A 215 -0.36 7.20 9.35
N ILE A 216 0.76 6.72 8.80
CA ILE A 216 0.94 5.30 8.47
C ILE A 216 2.11 4.77 9.28
N GLU A 217 1.88 3.68 10.00
CA GLU A 217 2.90 3.00 10.80
C GLU A 217 3.16 1.61 10.24
N VAL A 218 4.42 1.16 10.27
CA VAL A 218 4.82 -0.21 9.99
C VAL A 218 5.56 -0.76 11.20
N ASP A 219 5.07 -1.84 11.78
CA ASP A 219 5.57 -2.42 13.04
C ASP A 219 5.75 -1.33 14.13
N LYS A 220 4.72 -0.50 14.30
CA LYS A 220 4.67 0.62 15.27
C LYS A 220 5.67 1.75 15.01
N LYS A 221 6.31 1.78 13.85
CA LYS A 221 7.21 2.88 13.46
C LYS A 221 6.49 3.77 12.43
N PRO A 222 6.34 5.05 12.70
CA PRO A 222 5.72 5.97 11.75
C PRO A 222 6.58 6.12 10.49
N ILE A 223 5.92 6.08 9.33
CA ILE A 223 6.56 6.35 8.05
C ILE A 223 6.62 7.86 7.83
N LEU A 224 7.80 8.33 7.52
CA LEU A 224 8.02 9.74 7.20
C LEU A 224 7.72 10.04 5.73
N PRO A 225 7.15 11.23 5.43
CA PRO A 225 6.95 11.65 4.06
C PRO A 225 8.28 11.82 3.34
N ILE A 226 8.38 11.31 2.12
CA ILE A 226 9.52 11.49 1.23
C ILE A 226 9.07 12.33 0.04
N ASP A 227 9.55 13.56 -0.04
CA ASP A 227 9.26 14.44 -1.16
C ASP A 227 9.82 13.87 -2.46
N PRO A 228 8.98 13.48 -3.43
CA PRO A 228 9.45 12.91 -4.69
C PRO A 228 10.22 13.90 -5.56
N LEU A 229 10.11 15.19 -5.30
CA LEU A 229 10.82 16.26 -6.00
C LEU A 229 12.08 16.70 -5.27
N PHE A 230 12.32 16.22 -4.03
CA PHE A 230 13.47 16.60 -3.18
C PHE A 230 13.61 18.11 -3.04
N THR A 231 12.50 18.82 -2.89
CA THR A 231 12.46 20.28 -2.88
C THR A 231 13.26 20.92 -1.73
N ALA A 232 13.39 20.20 -0.62
CA ALA A 232 14.20 20.64 0.53
C ALA A 232 15.71 20.72 0.22
N GLU A 233 16.15 20.12 -0.87
CA GLU A 233 17.55 20.15 -1.32
C GLU A 233 17.81 21.22 -2.38
N ILE A 234 16.78 21.95 -2.79
CA ILE A 234 16.92 23.08 -3.72
C ILE A 234 17.46 24.27 -2.91
N PRO A 235 18.58 24.87 -3.29
CA PRO A 235 19.11 26.05 -2.61
C PRO A 235 18.11 27.18 -2.53
N ASP A 236 18.09 27.88 -1.40
CA ASP A 236 17.16 28.99 -1.13
C ASP A 236 17.39 30.26 -1.97
N ASP A 237 18.49 30.30 -2.71
CA ASP A 237 18.88 31.44 -3.53
C ASP A 237 17.96 31.55 -4.75
N GLU A 238 16.76 31.68 -4.55
CA GLU A 238 16.26 32.25 -5.39
C GLU A 238 15.39 32.11 -6.35
N SER A 239 15.38 32.20 -7.13
CA SER A 239 14.62 32.42 -8.36
C SER A 239 14.20 31.16 -9.09
N GLY A 240 14.72 30.01 -8.66
CA GLY A 240 14.38 28.72 -9.24
C GLY A 240 14.76 28.55 -10.73
N ASN A 241 15.30 29.61 -11.31
CA ASN A 241 15.80 29.66 -12.67
C ASN A 241 17.29 29.77 -12.68
N LEU A 242 18.00 28.75 -12.19
CA LEU A 242 19.39 28.61 -12.59
C LEU A 242 19.39 28.37 -14.09
N ASP A 243 19.96 29.28 -14.87
CA ASP A 243 20.28 29.02 -16.27
C ASP A 243 21.02 27.69 -16.36
N GLU A 244 20.75 26.90 -17.39
CA GLU A 244 21.41 25.59 -17.57
C GLU A 244 22.92 25.66 -17.46
N HIS A 245 23.52 26.84 -17.66
CA HIS A 245 24.97 27.09 -17.62
C HIS A 245 25.54 27.23 -16.21
N ASP A 246 24.71 27.60 -15.21
CA ASP A 246 25.16 27.85 -13.84
C ASP A 246 24.90 26.69 -12.88
N TRP A 247 24.22 25.64 -13.33
CA TRP A 247 23.97 24.49 -12.49
C TRP A 247 25.20 23.58 -12.39
N ASP A 248 25.66 23.40 -11.17
CA ASP A 248 26.85 22.60 -10.85
C ASP A 248 26.66 21.08 -11.02
N GLY A 249 25.40 20.61 -11.18
CA GLY A 249 25.07 19.19 -11.25
C GLY A 249 25.10 18.47 -9.91
N LEU A 250 25.33 19.18 -8.78
CA LEU A 250 25.50 18.62 -7.44
C LEU A 250 24.26 18.77 -6.56
N SER A 251 23.43 19.76 -6.87
CA SER A 251 22.20 20.06 -6.12
C SER A 251 20.95 19.71 -6.94
N VAL A 252 19.79 19.61 -6.26
CA VAL A 252 18.49 19.54 -6.92
C VAL A 252 18.14 20.92 -7.45
N LYS A 253 17.60 21.02 -8.66
CA LYS A 253 17.12 22.29 -9.21
C LYS A 253 15.70 22.18 -9.76
N TRP A 254 15.00 23.32 -9.83
CA TRP A 254 13.74 23.40 -10.53
C TRP A 254 13.93 23.43 -12.04
N ILE A 255 13.15 22.63 -12.76
CA ILE A 255 12.92 22.80 -14.21
C ILE A 255 11.61 23.55 -14.42
N VAL A 256 10.57 23.19 -13.64
CA VAL A 256 9.29 23.87 -13.58
C VAL A 256 8.88 23.93 -12.13
N LYS A 257 8.65 25.11 -11.57
CA LYS A 257 8.29 25.26 -10.16
C LYS A 257 6.77 25.18 -9.95
N ASP A 258 6.01 26.04 -10.61
CA ASP A 258 4.57 26.14 -10.44
C ASP A 258 3.91 26.54 -11.76
N GLN A 259 3.65 25.59 -12.61
CA GLN A 259 2.95 25.83 -13.87
C GLN A 259 1.55 25.25 -13.83
N THR A 260 0.54 26.06 -14.11
CA THR A 260 -0.83 25.57 -14.30
C THR A 260 -1.03 25.15 -15.75
N ILE A 261 -1.47 23.90 -15.95
CA ILE A 261 -1.81 23.35 -17.25
C ILE A 261 -3.33 23.23 -17.33
N GLN A 262 -3.91 23.75 -18.41
CA GLN A 262 -5.33 23.54 -18.71
C GLN A 262 -5.50 22.15 -19.33
N LEU A 263 -6.42 21.36 -18.78
CA LEU A 263 -6.66 19.97 -19.19
C LEU A 263 -7.79 19.85 -20.23
N ASP A 264 -8.61 20.88 -20.38
CA ASP A 264 -9.68 20.92 -21.36
C ASP A 264 -9.73 22.28 -22.08
N PRO A 265 -10.24 22.33 -23.32
CA PRO A 265 -10.30 23.56 -24.11
C PRO A 265 -11.17 24.64 -23.47
N GLU A 266 -12.15 24.27 -22.67
CA GLU A 266 -13.07 25.21 -22.00
C GLU A 266 -12.49 25.73 -20.67
N GLY A 267 -11.32 25.24 -20.23
CA GLY A 267 -10.66 25.68 -19.00
C GLY A 267 -11.37 25.30 -17.71
N ARG A 268 -12.22 24.28 -17.75
CA ARG A 268 -12.96 23.79 -16.56
C ARG A 268 -12.08 22.99 -15.63
N TYR A 269 -11.05 22.37 -16.18
CA TYR A 269 -10.11 21.53 -15.42
C TYR A 269 -8.68 22.03 -15.63
N SER A 270 -7.94 22.09 -14.55
CA SER A 270 -6.53 22.44 -14.57
C SER A 270 -5.73 21.51 -13.66
N ALA A 271 -4.44 21.36 -13.94
CA ALA A 271 -3.49 20.66 -13.08
C ALA A 271 -2.26 21.52 -12.82
N GLY A 272 -1.69 21.40 -11.64
CA GLY A 272 -0.38 21.96 -11.32
C GLY A 272 0.73 21.05 -11.86
N LEU A 273 1.76 21.64 -12.48
CA LEU A 273 2.97 20.95 -12.90
C LEU A 273 4.15 21.50 -12.12
N ALA A 274 4.91 20.59 -11.49
CA ALA A 274 6.20 20.88 -10.89
C ALA A 274 7.19 19.80 -11.33
N ILE A 275 8.39 20.21 -11.73
CA ILE A 275 9.46 19.30 -12.19
C ILE A 275 10.76 19.74 -11.55
N SER A 276 11.43 18.81 -10.86
CA SER A 276 12.79 19.01 -10.38
C SER A 276 13.78 18.13 -11.16
N GLN A 277 15.01 18.58 -11.25
CA GLN A 277 16.13 17.81 -11.80
C GLN A 277 17.04 17.38 -10.66
N LEU A 278 17.30 16.09 -10.58
CA LEU A 278 18.20 15.51 -9.58
C LEU A 278 19.67 15.65 -10.03
N PRO A 279 20.61 15.63 -9.09
CA PRO A 279 22.05 15.66 -9.40
C PRO A 279 22.46 14.54 -10.36
N HIS A 280 23.37 14.85 -11.26
CA HIS A 280 23.87 13.86 -12.21
C HIS A 280 24.84 12.89 -11.53
N PRO A 281 24.69 11.54 -11.70
CA PRO A 281 25.52 10.55 -11.02
C PRO A 281 27.04 10.72 -11.12
N PRO A 282 27.65 11.15 -12.24
CA PRO A 282 29.09 11.42 -12.32
C PRO A 282 29.58 12.59 -11.46
N SER A 283 28.70 13.58 -11.21
CA SER A 283 29.04 14.79 -10.43
C SER A 283 29.02 14.55 -8.92
N ILE A 284 28.55 13.41 -8.49
CA ILE A 284 28.25 13.09 -7.09
C ILE A 284 29.50 12.82 -6.25
N GLY A 285 30.64 12.51 -6.88
CA GLY A 285 31.91 12.36 -6.17
C GLY A 285 32.29 13.58 -5.34
N ASP A 286 31.89 14.77 -5.76
CA ASP A 286 32.21 16.04 -5.10
C ASP A 286 31.16 16.45 -4.05
N SER A 287 29.99 15.81 -4.03
CA SER A 287 28.88 16.11 -3.09
C SER A 287 28.97 15.40 -1.74
N GLY A 288 30.09 14.70 -1.45
CA GLY A 288 30.24 13.88 -0.24
C GLY A 288 29.55 12.50 -0.32
N LEU A 289 28.89 12.18 -1.44
CA LEU A 289 28.36 10.84 -1.72
C LEU A 289 29.45 10.01 -2.41
N THR A 290 29.91 8.96 -1.74
CA THR A 290 31.10 8.19 -2.15
C THR A 290 30.88 7.25 -3.33
N SER A 291 29.64 7.09 -3.83
CA SER A 291 29.38 6.23 -4.99
C SER A 291 28.06 6.56 -5.70
N ALA A 292 27.99 6.23 -6.99
CA ALA A 292 26.74 6.29 -7.77
C ALA A 292 25.61 5.46 -7.14
N GLN A 293 25.94 4.39 -6.41
CA GLN A 293 24.98 3.56 -5.71
C GLN A 293 24.32 4.30 -4.52
N GLN A 294 25.10 5.06 -3.75
CA GLN A 294 24.57 5.86 -2.64
C GLN A 294 23.64 6.97 -3.15
N CYS A 295 23.99 7.60 -4.26
CA CYS A 295 23.11 8.57 -4.89
C CYS A 295 21.78 7.95 -5.33
N ARG A 296 21.84 6.83 -6.05
CA ARG A 296 20.62 6.14 -6.46
C ARG A 296 19.76 5.76 -5.25
N LYS A 297 20.39 5.32 -4.16
CA LYS A 297 19.68 5.01 -2.92
C LYS A 297 19.05 6.27 -2.32
N LYS A 298 19.75 7.39 -2.28
CA LYS A 298 19.29 8.66 -1.72
C LYS A 298 18.09 9.19 -2.52
N TYR A 299 18.22 9.25 -3.83
CA TYR A 299 17.18 9.81 -4.70
C TYR A 299 16.19 8.76 -5.23
N LEU A 300 16.18 7.56 -4.67
CA LEU A 300 15.25 6.47 -5.02
C LEU A 300 15.31 6.08 -6.51
N ILE A 301 16.41 6.36 -7.19
CA ILE A 301 16.59 6.06 -8.60
C ILE A 301 16.79 4.55 -8.77
N ALA A 302 15.92 3.91 -9.55
CA ALA A 302 16.08 2.51 -9.90
C ALA A 302 17.41 2.27 -10.63
N ALA A 303 18.09 1.17 -10.31
CA ALA A 303 19.20 0.73 -11.14
C ALA A 303 18.64 0.39 -12.52
N GLY A 304 19.01 1.16 -13.54
CA GLY A 304 18.71 0.78 -14.92
C GLY A 304 19.33 -0.58 -15.21
N ASN A 305 18.56 -1.44 -15.87
CA ASN A 305 19.06 -2.69 -16.45
C ASN A 305 19.90 -2.39 -17.67
#